data_2bf3b749a90f185c45d33fc98126a517
#
_entry.id   2bf3b749a90f185c45d33fc98126a517
#
_cell.length_a   1.000
_cell.length_b   1.000
_cell.length_c   1.000
_cell.angle_alpha   90.00
_cell.angle_beta   90.00
_cell.angle_gamma   90.00
#
_symmetry.space_group_name_H-M   'P 1'
#
loop_
_entity.id
_entity.type
_entity.pdbx_description
1 polymer ?
#
loop_
_entity_poly.entity_id
_entity_poly.type
_entity_poly.pdbx_seq_one_letter_code
_entity_poly.pdbx_strand_id
1 'polypeptide(L)'
;EAGVIGKPDELRGEIVKAFITLRPGFTPSDGLRDEITNFVKTRLAYYAYPREIEFVESLPKTRSGKIMRRVLKARELGQPLGDLTMLDD
;
A
#
# COMPACT_ATOMS: atom_id res chain seq x y z
N GLU A 1 0.89 -10.27 0.60
CA GLU A 1 1.01 -9.35 -0.53
C GLU A 1 1.00 -7.90 -0.07
N ALA A 2 1.61 -7.03 -0.84
CA ALA A 2 1.64 -5.61 -0.54
C ALA A 2 1.50 -4.78 -1.81
N GLY A 3 0.72 -3.71 -1.72
CA GLY A 3 0.64 -2.69 -2.76
C GLY A 3 1.10 -1.37 -2.18
N VAL A 4 1.97 -0.67 -2.89
CA VAL A 4 2.61 0.55 -2.40
C VAL A 4 2.25 1.71 -3.30
N ILE A 5 1.89 2.83 -2.69
CA ILE A 5 1.56 4.06 -3.43
C ILE A 5 2.31 5.25 -2.85
N GLY A 6 2.42 6.32 -3.64
CA GLY A 6 2.83 7.62 -3.15
C GLY A 6 1.59 8.39 -2.72
N LYS A 7 1.68 9.09 -1.61
CA LYS A 7 0.57 9.86 -1.06
C LYS A 7 1.04 11.28 -0.74
N PRO A 8 0.28 12.33 -1.11
CA PRO A 8 0.67 13.70 -0.80
C PRO A 8 0.83 13.93 0.70
N ASP A 9 1.83 14.70 1.08
CA ASP A 9 2.10 15.04 2.47
C ASP A 9 2.53 16.50 2.53
N GLU A 10 1.95 17.27 3.45
CA GLU A 10 2.22 18.71 3.53
C GLU A 10 3.66 19.04 3.85
N LEU A 11 4.32 18.24 4.66
CA LEU A 11 5.68 18.51 5.09
C LEU A 11 6.73 17.96 4.14
N ARG A 12 6.48 16.79 3.54
CA ARG A 12 7.49 16.09 2.75
C ARG A 12 7.20 16.08 1.26
N GLY A 13 6.07 16.64 0.84
CA GLY A 13 5.61 16.58 -0.54
C GLY A 13 4.91 15.27 -0.84
N GLU A 14 5.57 14.16 -0.56
CA GLU A 14 4.98 12.83 -0.76
C GLU A 14 5.56 11.84 0.23
N ILE A 15 4.72 10.94 0.72
CA ILE A 15 5.14 9.83 1.57
C ILE A 15 4.76 8.51 0.91
N VAL A 16 5.38 7.44 1.36
CA VAL A 16 5.08 6.09 0.90
C VAL A 16 4.04 5.47 1.83
N LYS A 17 2.97 4.93 1.25
CA LYS A 17 1.96 4.17 1.99
C LYS A 17 1.88 2.77 1.43
N ALA A 18 1.88 1.76 2.30
CA ALA A 18 1.78 0.36 1.94
C ALA A 18 0.43 -0.20 2.38
N PHE A 19 -0.22 -0.93 1.49
CA PHE A 19 -1.42 -1.72 1.79
C PHE A 19 -1.00 -3.17 1.82
N ILE A 20 -1.23 -3.85 2.93
CA ILE A 20 -0.69 -5.19 3.15
C ILE A 20 -1.82 -6.17 3.47
N THR A 21 -1.80 -7.33 2.78
CA THR A 21 -2.66 -8.45 3.15
C THR A 21 -1.82 -9.45 3.91
N LEU A 22 -2.36 -9.96 5.03
CA LEU A 22 -1.66 -10.93 5.86
C LEU A 22 -2.10 -12.34 5.51
N ARG A 23 -1.19 -13.30 5.71
CA ARG A 23 -1.52 -14.72 5.58
C ARG A 23 -2.45 -15.14 6.73
N PRO A 24 -3.26 -16.17 6.52
CA PRO A 24 -4.09 -16.72 7.62
C PRO A 24 -3.24 -17.02 8.85
N GLY A 25 -3.76 -16.70 10.02
CA GLY A 25 -3.04 -16.91 11.27
C GLY A 25 -2.32 -15.68 11.78
N PHE A 26 -2.18 -14.64 10.97
CA PHE A 26 -1.57 -13.38 11.40
C PHE A 26 -2.67 -12.35 11.66
N THR A 27 -2.53 -11.61 12.75
CA THR A 27 -3.49 -10.58 13.13
C THR A 27 -2.85 -9.20 12.99
N PRO A 28 -3.54 -8.25 12.35
CA PRO A 28 -3.04 -6.87 12.28
C PRO A 28 -2.81 -6.30 13.67
N SER A 29 -1.70 -5.60 13.86
CA SER A 29 -1.39 -4.96 15.13
C SER A 29 -0.39 -3.83 14.90
N ASP A 30 -0.30 -2.91 15.87
CA ASP A 30 0.68 -1.85 15.81
C ASP A 30 2.11 -2.41 15.91
N GLY A 31 2.29 -3.47 16.70
CA GLY A 31 3.59 -4.14 16.80
C GLY A 31 4.04 -4.71 15.48
N LEU A 32 3.14 -5.37 14.75
CA LEU A 32 3.48 -5.92 13.43
C LEU A 32 3.78 -4.81 12.44
N ARG A 33 3.02 -3.72 12.49
CA ARG A 33 3.27 -2.56 11.63
C ARG A 33 4.66 -2.00 11.86
N ASP A 34 5.06 -1.87 13.13
CA ASP A 34 6.38 -1.37 13.49
C ASP A 34 7.49 -2.31 13.04
N GLU A 35 7.28 -3.62 13.17
CA GLU A 35 8.25 -4.61 12.70
C GLU A 35 8.48 -4.51 11.19
N ILE A 36 7.40 -4.38 10.43
CA ILE A 36 7.51 -4.25 8.97
C ILE A 36 8.24 -2.97 8.61
N THR A 37 7.89 -1.85 9.25
CA THR A 37 8.54 -0.57 8.99
C THR A 37 10.02 -0.65 9.28
N ASN A 38 10.40 -1.21 10.42
CA ASN A 38 11.82 -1.35 10.77
C ASN A 38 12.56 -2.29 9.84
N PHE A 39 11.92 -3.36 9.42
CA PHE A 39 12.52 -4.29 8.46
C PHE A 39 12.87 -3.59 7.15
N VAL A 40 11.94 -2.79 6.63
CA VAL A 40 12.18 -2.07 5.38
C VAL A 40 13.28 -1.03 5.55
N LYS A 41 13.28 -0.29 6.67
CA LYS A 41 14.32 0.70 6.96
C LYS A 41 15.71 0.09 6.94
N THR A 42 15.87 -1.09 7.53
CA THR A 42 17.18 -1.72 7.65
C THR A 42 17.62 -2.42 6.37
N ARG A 43 16.68 -2.93 5.58
CA ARG A 43 16.99 -3.75 4.40
C ARG A 43 17.11 -2.96 3.11
N LEU A 44 16.39 -1.85 2.99
CA LEU A 44 16.41 -1.04 1.77
C LEU A 44 17.12 0.26 2.04
N ALA A 45 16.38 1.32 2.20
CA ALA A 45 16.93 2.64 2.48
C ALA A 45 15.99 3.34 3.44
N TYR A 46 16.54 3.99 4.44
CA TYR A 46 15.73 4.60 5.48
C TYR A 46 14.74 5.64 4.92
N TYR A 47 15.04 6.24 3.77
CA TYR A 47 14.14 7.24 3.16
C TYR A 47 13.05 6.59 2.30
N ALA A 48 13.15 5.30 2.01
CA ALA A 48 12.19 4.59 1.17
C ALA A 48 11.19 3.74 1.94
N TYR A 49 11.24 3.77 3.28
CA TYR A 49 10.33 2.97 4.08
C TYR A 49 8.91 3.58 4.06
N PRO A 50 7.88 2.73 4.20
CA PRO A 50 6.51 3.24 4.26
C PRO A 50 6.27 3.99 5.56
N ARG A 51 5.76 5.20 5.47
CA ARG A 51 5.41 5.98 6.65
C ARG A 51 4.00 5.66 7.14
N GLU A 52 3.17 5.09 6.28
CA GLU A 52 1.85 4.61 6.65
C GLU A 52 1.69 3.18 6.16
N ILE A 53 1.08 2.34 6.97
CA ILE A 53 0.77 0.96 6.64
C ILE A 53 -0.69 0.71 6.99
N GLU A 54 -1.45 0.19 6.04
CA GLU A 54 -2.83 -0.20 6.27
C GLU A 54 -2.96 -1.69 5.95
N PHE A 55 -3.49 -2.46 6.91
CA PHE A 55 -3.76 -3.87 6.69
C PHE A 55 -5.14 -4.00 6.07
N VAL A 56 -5.23 -4.69 4.94
CA VAL A 56 -6.48 -4.87 4.21
C VAL A 56 -6.72 -6.34 3.96
N GLU A 57 -7.98 -6.70 3.74
CA GLU A 57 -8.34 -8.11 3.49
C GLU A 57 -7.92 -8.57 2.12
N SER A 58 -7.98 -7.67 1.14
CA SER A 58 -7.61 -8.00 -0.22
C SER A 58 -7.13 -6.74 -0.94
N LEU A 59 -6.38 -6.96 -2.02
CA LEU A 59 -5.89 -5.88 -2.87
C LEU A 59 -6.61 -5.97 -4.23
N PRO A 60 -6.94 -4.81 -4.85
CA PRO A 60 -7.54 -4.83 -6.19
C PRO A 60 -6.52 -5.35 -7.19
N LYS A 61 -6.96 -6.28 -8.04
CA LYS A 61 -6.06 -6.92 -9.00
C LYS A 61 -6.71 -6.99 -10.37
N THR A 62 -5.86 -7.01 -11.40
CA THR A 62 -6.30 -7.31 -12.75
C THR A 62 -6.61 -8.80 -12.87
N ARG A 63 -7.17 -9.22 -14.01
CA ARG A 63 -7.43 -10.64 -14.27
C ARG A 63 -6.17 -11.49 -14.21
N SER A 64 -5.04 -10.89 -14.58
CA SER A 64 -3.75 -11.60 -14.56
C SER A 64 -3.11 -11.64 -13.18
N GLY A 65 -3.75 -11.04 -12.17
CA GLY A 65 -3.24 -11.04 -10.80
C GLY A 65 -2.33 -9.88 -10.45
N LYS A 66 -2.26 -8.87 -11.31
CA LYS A 66 -1.43 -7.70 -11.08
C LYS A 66 -2.15 -6.70 -10.17
N ILE A 67 -1.47 -6.20 -9.14
CA ILE A 67 -2.06 -5.25 -8.21
C ILE A 67 -2.32 -3.91 -8.90
N MET A 68 -3.54 -3.40 -8.76
CA MET A 68 -3.94 -2.13 -9.38
C MET A 68 -3.65 -0.97 -8.44
N ARG A 69 -2.42 -0.45 -8.48
CA ARG A 69 -2.00 0.67 -7.63
C ARG A 69 -2.82 1.93 -7.86
N ARG A 70 -3.27 2.15 -9.08
CA ARG A 70 -4.10 3.30 -9.42
C ARG A 70 -5.41 3.29 -8.63
N VAL A 71 -6.02 2.12 -8.45
CA VAL A 71 -7.24 1.99 -7.66
C VAL A 71 -6.96 2.27 -6.19
N LEU A 72 -5.86 1.74 -5.65
CA LEU A 72 -5.46 2.01 -4.28
C LEU A 72 -5.27 3.50 -4.03
N LYS A 73 -4.56 4.17 -4.93
CA LYS A 73 -4.29 5.59 -4.80
C LYS A 73 -5.58 6.41 -4.89
N ALA A 74 -6.47 6.08 -5.82
CA ALA A 74 -7.73 6.79 -5.97
C ALA A 74 -8.59 6.65 -4.72
N ARG A 75 -8.68 5.46 -4.13
CA ARG A 75 -9.41 5.24 -2.89
C ARG A 75 -8.83 6.04 -1.73
N GLU A 76 -7.52 6.05 -1.62
CA GLU A 76 -6.83 6.75 -0.54
C GLU A 76 -7.08 8.25 -0.61
N LEU A 77 -7.09 8.81 -1.80
CA LEU A 77 -7.24 10.25 -2.01
C LEU A 77 -8.70 10.67 -2.21
N GLY A 78 -9.64 9.73 -2.15
CA GLY A 78 -11.05 10.03 -2.38
C GLY A 78 -11.37 10.46 -3.80
N GLN A 79 -10.56 10.05 -4.76
CA GLN A 79 -10.74 10.40 -6.16
C GLN A 79 -11.64 9.40 -6.87
N PRO A 80 -12.33 9.81 -7.96
CA PRO A 80 -13.09 8.86 -8.77
C PRO A 80 -12.18 7.77 -9.33
N LEU A 81 -12.69 6.53 -9.37
CA LEU A 81 -11.92 5.40 -9.89
C LEU A 81 -11.81 5.43 -11.41
N GLY A 82 -12.73 6.13 -12.08
CA GLY A 82 -12.75 6.17 -13.53
C GLY A 82 -13.26 4.87 -14.12
N ASP A 83 -12.89 4.61 -15.36
CA ASP A 83 -13.32 3.42 -16.07
C ASP A 83 -12.38 2.26 -15.71
N LEU A 84 -12.85 1.37 -14.85
CA LEU A 84 -12.06 0.26 -14.37
C LEU A 84 -11.74 -0.79 -15.44
N THR A 85 -12.48 -0.79 -16.54
CA THR A 85 -12.18 -1.75 -17.59
C THR A 85 -10.83 -1.45 -18.27
N MET A 86 -10.39 -0.20 -18.21
CA MET A 86 -9.10 0.21 -18.77
C MET A 86 -7.91 -0.19 -17.89
N LEU A 87 -8.17 -0.68 -16.69
CA LEU A 87 -7.12 -1.07 -15.76
C LEU A 87 -6.80 -2.55 -15.82
N ASP A 88 -7.53 -3.27 -16.64
CA ASP A 88 -7.42 -4.72 -16.70
C ASP A 88 -6.48 -5.14 -17.83
N ASP A 89 -5.18 -4.96 -17.58
CA ASP A 89 -4.21 -5.44 -18.53
C ASP A 89 -2.79 -5.46 -18.12
#